data_f81eba282bf22dab917da5f9d6d1dde5
#
_entry.id   f81eba282bf22dab917da5f9d6d1dde5
#
_cell.length_a   1.000
_cell.length_b   1.000
_cell.length_c   1.000
_cell.angle_alpha   90.00
_cell.angle_beta   90.00
_cell.angle_gamma   90.00
#
_symmetry.space_group_name_H-M   'P 1'
#
loop_
_entity.id
_entity.type
_entity.pdbx_description
1 polymer ?
#
loop_
_entity_poly.entity_id
_entity_poly.type
_entity_poly.pdbx_seq_one_letter_code
_entity_poly.pdbx_strand_id
1 'polypeptide(L)'
;MIVAPYNAHVERIAKVLADAGFAGLRVGTVDKFQGQEAPISIYSMATSTPEEAPRGMEFLYSLNRLNVATSRARCVAIVVASPALVRVACHSPRQMQLANALCRLVEVAAEAEGGGPTAIPASEPVVPVPDRTSADVQLSWLAESP
;
A
#
# COMPACT_ATOMS: atom_id res chain seq x y z
N MET A 1 -10.27 0.69 6.79
CA MET A 1 -9.11 1.24 7.53
C MET A 1 -7.90 1.29 6.63
N ILE A 2 -7.00 2.24 6.88
CA ILE A 2 -5.76 2.38 6.13
C ILE A 2 -4.58 2.20 7.09
N VAL A 3 -3.69 1.28 6.74
CA VAL A 3 -2.55 0.88 7.57
C VAL A 3 -1.27 1.32 6.86
N ALA A 4 -0.34 1.92 7.59
CA ALA A 4 0.96 2.31 7.07
C ALA A 4 2.09 1.97 8.06
N PRO A 5 3.33 1.71 7.60
CA PRO A 5 4.41 1.26 8.47
C PRO A 5 5.01 2.37 9.36
N TYR A 6 4.88 3.64 8.96
CA TYR A 6 5.54 4.77 9.61
C TYR A 6 4.55 5.86 10.03
N ASN A 7 4.75 6.47 11.19
CA ASN A 7 3.88 7.55 11.70
C ASN A 7 3.83 8.75 10.75
N ALA A 8 4.96 9.19 10.22
CA ALA A 8 5.00 10.30 9.25
C ALA A 8 4.15 10.02 8.00
N HIS A 9 4.10 8.77 7.54
CA HIS A 9 3.26 8.38 6.42
C HIS A 9 1.78 8.35 6.80
N VAL A 10 1.45 7.88 8.02
CA VAL A 10 0.10 7.93 8.58
C VAL A 10 -0.42 9.37 8.63
N GLU A 11 0.38 10.31 9.13
CA GLU A 11 0.01 11.73 9.22
C GLU A 11 -0.22 12.33 7.84
N ARG A 12 0.65 12.01 6.87
CA ARG A 12 0.52 12.49 5.49
C ARG A 12 -0.77 11.95 4.83
N ILE A 13 -1.06 10.65 4.97
CA ILE A 13 -2.30 10.06 4.45
C ILE A 13 -3.51 10.71 5.11
N ALA A 14 -3.51 10.84 6.44
CA ALA A 14 -4.63 11.42 7.18
C ALA A 14 -4.90 12.86 6.74
N LYS A 15 -3.85 13.66 6.52
CA LYS A 15 -3.97 15.03 6.02
C LYS A 15 -4.59 15.07 4.62
N VAL A 16 -4.05 14.30 3.68
CA VAL A 16 -4.56 14.25 2.29
C VAL A 16 -6.02 13.82 2.26
N LEU A 17 -6.41 12.84 3.08
CA LEU A 17 -7.79 12.39 3.17
C LEU A 17 -8.70 13.45 3.79
N ALA A 18 -8.24 14.16 4.82
CA ALA A 18 -9.01 15.26 5.42
C ALA A 18 -9.24 16.40 4.42
N ASP A 19 -8.20 16.79 3.69
CA ASP A 19 -8.26 17.82 2.64
C ASP A 19 -9.21 17.41 1.50
N ALA A 20 -9.32 16.10 1.23
CA ALA A 20 -10.26 15.52 0.25
C ALA A 20 -11.68 15.26 0.81
N GLY A 21 -11.99 15.65 2.05
CA GLY A 21 -13.31 15.47 2.65
C GLY A 21 -13.53 14.11 3.33
N PHE A 22 -12.49 13.28 3.47
CA PHE A 22 -12.56 11.95 4.07
C PHE A 22 -11.94 11.87 5.49
N ALA A 23 -12.09 12.92 6.30
CA ALA A 23 -11.51 13.02 7.65
C ALA A 23 -11.96 11.90 8.62
N GLY A 24 -13.08 11.22 8.35
CA GLY A 24 -13.60 10.13 9.18
C GLY A 24 -12.93 8.77 8.95
N LEU A 25 -12.05 8.63 7.97
CA LEU A 25 -11.38 7.36 7.70
C LEU A 25 -10.30 7.05 8.76
N ARG A 26 -10.31 5.79 9.24
CA ARG A 26 -9.32 5.33 10.21
C ARG A 26 -7.98 5.08 9.53
N VAL A 27 -6.97 5.90 9.89
CA VAL A 27 -5.59 5.76 9.44
C VAL A 27 -4.67 5.51 10.63
N GLY A 28 -3.73 4.61 10.52
CA GLY A 28 -2.81 4.32 11.61
C GLY A 28 -1.73 3.29 11.26
N THR A 29 -0.85 3.05 12.22
CA THR A 29 0.15 1.97 12.11
C THR A 29 -0.48 0.62 12.43
N VAL A 30 0.26 -0.44 12.11
CA VAL A 30 -0.13 -1.83 12.44
C VAL A 30 -0.47 -2.00 13.93
N ASP A 31 0.34 -1.38 14.80
CA ASP A 31 0.17 -1.50 16.25
C ASP A 31 -1.15 -0.86 16.73
N LYS A 32 -1.57 0.26 16.08
CA LYS A 32 -2.84 0.94 16.39
C LYS A 32 -4.05 0.06 16.08
N PHE A 33 -3.96 -0.81 15.10
CA PHE A 33 -5.07 -1.67 14.65
C PHE A 33 -4.99 -3.11 15.15
N GLN A 34 -4.07 -3.41 16.07
CA GLN A 34 -4.00 -4.73 16.67
C GLN A 34 -5.33 -5.08 17.35
N GLY A 35 -5.90 -6.25 17.00
CA GLY A 35 -7.20 -6.69 17.53
C GLY A 35 -8.44 -6.01 16.90
N GLN A 36 -8.27 -5.07 15.95
CA GLN A 36 -9.38 -4.42 15.26
C GLN A 36 -9.58 -5.01 13.86
N GLU A 37 -10.81 -5.02 13.40
CA GLU A 37 -11.19 -5.47 12.06
C GLU A 37 -11.93 -4.37 11.30
N ALA A 38 -11.93 -4.48 9.97
CA ALA A 38 -12.69 -3.61 9.08
C ALA A 38 -13.14 -4.40 7.84
N PRO A 39 -14.24 -4.01 7.19
CA PRO A 39 -14.62 -4.62 5.92
C PRO A 39 -13.52 -4.55 4.88
N ILE A 40 -12.88 -3.40 4.77
CA ILE A 40 -11.77 -3.15 3.84
C ILE A 40 -10.54 -2.71 4.63
N SER A 41 -9.40 -3.35 4.37
CA SER A 41 -8.08 -2.96 4.89
C SER A 41 -7.16 -2.59 3.72
N ILE A 42 -6.62 -1.38 3.75
CA ILE A 42 -5.66 -0.90 2.76
C ILE A 42 -4.31 -0.76 3.44
N TYR A 43 -3.30 -1.47 2.95
CA TYR A 43 -1.93 -1.37 3.43
C TYR A 43 -1.08 -0.58 2.44
N SER A 44 -0.56 0.56 2.86
CA SER A 44 0.34 1.40 2.05
C SER A 44 1.78 1.18 2.49
N MET A 45 2.64 0.72 1.58
CA MET A 45 4.03 0.37 1.89
C MET A 45 4.99 1.57 2.01
N ALA A 46 4.51 2.78 1.75
CA ALA A 46 5.17 4.05 2.09
C ALA A 46 6.47 4.42 1.36
N THR A 47 7.19 3.50 0.75
CA THR A 47 8.45 3.77 0.05
C THR A 47 8.38 3.32 -1.40
N SER A 48 9.16 3.94 -2.26
CA SER A 48 9.25 3.56 -3.67
C SER A 48 10.25 2.44 -3.89
N THR A 49 11.33 2.43 -3.12
CA THR A 49 12.40 1.42 -3.20
C THR A 49 12.79 0.90 -1.81
N PRO A 50 13.39 -0.30 -1.70
CA PRO A 50 13.83 -0.84 -0.42
C PRO A 50 14.92 -0.02 0.26
N GLU A 51 15.79 0.64 -0.53
CA GLU A 51 16.91 1.46 -0.08
C GLU A 51 16.44 2.72 0.63
N GLU A 52 15.29 3.26 0.21
CA GLU A 52 14.68 4.44 0.82
C GLU A 52 13.90 4.13 2.11
N ALA A 53 13.81 2.87 2.51
CA ALA A 53 13.08 2.48 3.71
C ALA A 53 13.78 3.01 4.98
N PRO A 54 13.17 3.94 5.76
CA PRO A 54 13.85 4.62 6.88
C PRO A 54 14.35 3.68 7.99
N ARG A 55 13.78 2.49 8.10
CA ARG A 55 14.12 1.45 9.09
C ARG A 55 14.63 0.18 8.42
N GLY A 56 15.04 0.28 7.16
CA GLY A 56 15.55 -0.83 6.37
C GLY A 56 14.48 -1.80 5.87
N MET A 57 14.94 -2.70 5.01
CA MET A 57 14.11 -3.70 4.33
C MET A 57 13.40 -4.63 5.31
N GLU A 58 14.05 -5.07 6.39
CA GLU A 58 13.44 -6.00 7.36
C GLU A 58 12.20 -5.44 8.04
N PHE A 59 12.20 -4.14 8.30
CA PHE A 59 11.04 -3.47 8.87
C PHE A 59 9.90 -3.33 7.85
N LEU A 60 10.23 -2.91 6.62
CA LEU A 60 9.26 -2.67 5.55
C LEU A 60 8.54 -3.97 5.13
N TYR A 61 9.30 -5.04 4.95
CA TYR A 61 8.81 -6.36 4.52
C TYR A 61 8.43 -7.29 5.69
N SER A 62 8.31 -6.77 6.91
CA SER A 62 7.98 -7.57 8.08
C SER A 62 6.72 -8.41 7.86
N LEU A 63 6.86 -9.73 7.93
CA LEU A 63 5.75 -10.68 7.76
C LEU A 63 4.62 -10.42 8.74
N ASN A 64 4.96 -10.09 9.98
CA ASN A 64 3.96 -9.80 11.00
C ASN A 64 3.13 -8.57 10.64
N ARG A 65 3.76 -7.50 10.11
CA ARG A 65 3.07 -6.28 9.69
C ARG A 65 2.17 -6.53 8.50
N LEU A 66 2.68 -7.24 7.50
CA LEU A 66 1.92 -7.61 6.31
C LEU A 66 0.72 -8.49 6.69
N ASN A 67 0.95 -9.52 7.51
CA ASN A 67 -0.10 -10.42 7.99
C ASN A 67 -1.17 -9.66 8.79
N VAL A 68 -0.78 -8.80 9.74
CA VAL A 68 -1.76 -8.01 10.50
C VAL A 68 -2.56 -7.11 9.58
N ALA A 69 -1.91 -6.42 8.63
CA ALA A 69 -2.60 -5.52 7.72
C ALA A 69 -3.62 -6.25 6.82
N THR A 70 -3.29 -7.43 6.31
CA THR A 70 -4.17 -8.21 5.42
C THR A 70 -5.22 -9.01 6.18
N SER A 71 -4.87 -9.64 7.31
CA SER A 71 -5.80 -10.47 8.11
C SER A 71 -6.87 -9.67 8.86
N ARG A 72 -6.79 -8.35 8.90
CA ARG A 72 -7.82 -7.49 9.50
C ARG A 72 -8.95 -7.12 8.56
N ALA A 73 -8.83 -7.45 7.29
CA ALA A 73 -9.90 -7.28 6.32
C ALA A 73 -10.92 -8.42 6.45
N ARG A 74 -12.20 -8.05 6.62
CA ARG A 74 -13.31 -9.02 6.63
C ARG A 74 -13.77 -9.39 5.21
N CYS A 75 -13.58 -8.49 4.25
CA CYS A 75 -14.00 -8.65 2.86
C CYS A 75 -12.83 -8.51 1.89
N VAL A 76 -12.13 -7.36 1.92
CA VAL A 76 -11.10 -7.04 0.93
C VAL A 76 -9.85 -6.49 1.61
N ALA A 77 -8.70 -7.08 1.29
CA ALA A 77 -7.38 -6.54 1.63
C ALA A 77 -6.73 -5.97 0.35
N ILE A 78 -6.33 -4.71 0.41
CA ILE A 78 -5.66 -4.00 -0.68
C ILE A 78 -4.24 -3.65 -0.24
N VAL A 79 -3.24 -3.98 -1.04
CA VAL A 79 -1.86 -3.55 -0.81
C VAL A 79 -1.45 -2.55 -1.89
N VAL A 80 -1.02 -1.37 -1.46
CA VAL A 80 -0.50 -0.31 -2.32
C VAL A 80 1.01 -0.28 -2.16
N ALA A 81 1.72 -0.67 -3.20
CA ALA A 81 3.17 -0.81 -3.20
C ALA A 81 3.75 -0.38 -4.55
N SER A 82 4.99 0.10 -4.54
CA SER A 82 5.74 0.32 -5.78
C SER A 82 6.14 -1.02 -6.41
N PRO A 83 6.08 -1.17 -7.75
CA PRO A 83 6.59 -2.36 -8.43
C PRO A 83 8.06 -2.68 -8.14
N ALA A 84 8.87 -1.67 -7.81
CA ALA A 84 10.27 -1.86 -7.43
C ALA A 84 10.44 -2.69 -6.15
N LEU A 85 9.43 -2.69 -5.26
CA LEU A 85 9.46 -3.46 -4.02
C LEU A 85 9.33 -4.98 -4.22
N VAL A 86 8.80 -5.44 -5.36
CA VAL A 86 8.76 -6.87 -5.72
C VAL A 86 9.96 -7.31 -6.58
N ARG A 87 10.82 -6.36 -6.99
CA ARG A 87 12.01 -6.62 -7.81
C ARG A 87 13.31 -6.31 -7.06
N VAL A 88 13.32 -6.55 -5.77
CA VAL A 88 14.45 -6.21 -4.89
C VAL A 88 15.59 -7.20 -5.06
N ALA A 89 16.83 -6.69 -5.08
CA ALA A 89 18.03 -7.51 -4.96
C ALA A 89 18.21 -7.94 -3.49
N CYS A 90 18.20 -9.24 -3.24
CA CYS A 90 18.37 -9.79 -1.91
C CYS A 90 19.82 -10.25 -1.71
N HIS A 91 20.45 -9.78 -0.64
CA HIS A 91 21.84 -10.10 -0.30
C HIS A 91 21.96 -11.12 0.84
N SER A 92 20.82 -11.57 1.38
CA SER A 92 20.81 -12.60 2.45
C SER A 92 19.57 -13.51 2.32
N PRO A 93 19.65 -14.77 2.86
CA PRO A 93 18.49 -15.65 2.89
C PRO A 93 17.29 -15.04 3.62
N ARG A 94 17.53 -14.23 4.63
CA ARG A 94 16.48 -13.54 5.38
C ARG A 94 15.75 -12.51 4.52
N GLN A 95 16.48 -11.70 3.77
CA GLN A 95 15.88 -10.73 2.83
C GLN A 95 15.07 -11.44 1.76
N MET A 96 15.55 -12.58 1.25
CA MET A 96 14.82 -13.38 0.27
C MET A 96 13.49 -13.92 0.84
N GLN A 97 13.48 -14.42 2.08
CA GLN A 97 12.25 -14.86 2.74
C GLN A 97 11.22 -13.72 2.86
N LEU A 98 11.69 -12.53 3.24
CA LEU A 98 10.83 -11.36 3.41
C LEU A 98 10.26 -10.88 2.06
N ALA A 99 11.09 -10.78 1.02
CA ALA A 99 10.66 -10.40 -0.32
C ALA A 99 9.68 -11.41 -0.92
N ASN A 100 9.93 -12.71 -0.75
CA ASN A 100 9.05 -13.78 -1.24
C ASN A 100 7.63 -13.69 -0.66
N ALA A 101 7.47 -13.25 0.56
CA ALA A 101 6.13 -13.09 1.14
C ALA A 101 5.32 -12.00 0.44
N LEU A 102 5.94 -10.89 0.07
CA LEU A 102 5.28 -9.85 -0.71
C LEU A 102 4.99 -10.34 -2.14
N CYS A 103 5.94 -11.01 -2.77
CA CYS A 103 5.74 -11.61 -4.09
C CYS A 103 4.57 -12.60 -4.08
N ARG A 104 4.51 -13.49 -3.07
CA ARG A 104 3.41 -14.45 -2.95
C ARG A 104 2.06 -13.77 -2.74
N LEU A 105 2.01 -12.66 -1.99
CA LEU A 105 0.78 -11.89 -1.84
C LEU A 105 0.31 -11.31 -3.18
N VAL A 106 1.22 -10.80 -4.00
CA VAL A 106 0.92 -10.28 -5.35
C VAL A 106 0.39 -11.39 -6.26
N GLU A 107 1.00 -12.58 -6.23
CA GLU A 107 0.53 -13.74 -6.99
C GLU A 107 -0.91 -14.14 -6.58
N VAL A 108 -1.18 -14.26 -5.28
CA VAL A 108 -2.50 -14.61 -4.75
C VAL A 108 -3.55 -13.56 -5.13
N ALA A 109 -3.18 -12.27 -5.10
CA ALA A 109 -4.07 -11.20 -5.51
C ALA A 109 -4.41 -11.29 -7.01
N ALA A 110 -3.43 -11.56 -7.86
CA ALA A 110 -3.64 -11.74 -9.30
C ALA A 110 -4.51 -12.96 -9.61
N GLU A 111 -4.34 -14.07 -8.88
CA GLU A 111 -5.20 -15.25 -8.99
C GLU A 111 -6.67 -14.94 -8.61
N ALA A 112 -6.86 -14.14 -7.56
CA ALA A 112 -8.19 -13.78 -7.06
C ALA A 112 -8.95 -12.83 -8.00
N GLU A 113 -8.26 -12.02 -8.79
CA GLU A 113 -8.85 -11.13 -9.79
C GLU A 113 -9.18 -11.84 -11.11
N GLY A 114 -8.96 -13.17 -11.20
CA GLY A 114 -9.21 -13.96 -12.41
C GLY A 114 -8.22 -13.73 -13.54
N GLY A 115 -7.15 -13.01 -13.26
CA GLY A 115 -6.00 -12.82 -14.15
C GLY A 115 -4.88 -13.75 -13.75
N GLY A 116 -4.36 -14.56 -14.66
CA GLY A 116 -3.05 -15.19 -14.49
C GLY A 116 -1.99 -14.12 -14.18
N PRO A 117 -0.75 -14.48 -13.75
CA PRO A 117 0.25 -13.54 -13.30
C PRO A 117 0.42 -12.42 -14.32
N THR A 118 -0.14 -11.26 -14.00
CA THR A 118 0.02 -10.07 -14.85
C THR A 118 1.50 -9.75 -14.81
N ALA A 119 2.17 -9.99 -15.92
CA ALA A 119 3.56 -9.58 -16.08
C ALA A 119 3.62 -8.10 -15.72
N ILE A 120 4.31 -7.77 -14.63
CA ILE A 120 4.50 -6.39 -14.20
C ILE A 120 5.18 -5.70 -15.39
N PRO A 121 4.53 -4.76 -16.08
CA PRO A 121 5.14 -4.15 -17.26
C PRO A 121 6.47 -3.53 -16.87
N ALA A 122 7.50 -3.81 -17.65
CA ALA A 122 8.80 -3.18 -17.47
C ALA A 122 8.61 -1.68 -17.69
N SER A 123 8.80 -0.91 -16.62
CA SER A 123 9.00 0.54 -16.62
C SER A 123 8.13 1.36 -17.59
N GLU A 124 6.94 1.75 -17.19
CA GLU A 124 6.50 3.08 -17.59
C GLU A 124 7.29 4.10 -16.76
N PRO A 125 7.82 5.16 -17.39
CA PRO A 125 8.49 6.22 -16.65
C PRO A 125 7.51 6.78 -15.63
N VAL A 126 7.95 6.91 -14.38
CA VAL A 126 7.21 7.59 -13.33
C VAL A 126 6.92 8.99 -13.85
N VAL A 127 5.70 9.22 -14.30
CA VAL A 127 5.24 10.57 -14.61
C VAL A 127 5.34 11.34 -13.29
N PRO A 128 6.17 12.40 -13.21
CA PRO A 128 6.24 13.20 -12.00
C PRO A 128 4.82 13.69 -11.70
N VAL A 129 4.33 13.36 -10.51
CA VAL A 129 3.05 13.88 -10.02
C VAL A 129 3.18 15.40 -10.07
N PRO A 130 2.41 16.11 -10.90
CA PRO A 130 2.48 17.57 -10.92
C PRO A 130 2.21 18.06 -9.50
N ASP A 131 3.02 18.99 -9.04
CA ASP A 131 2.84 19.68 -7.77
C ASP A 131 1.49 20.42 -7.83
N ARG A 132 0.44 19.73 -7.37
CA ARG A 132 -0.91 20.31 -7.30
C ARG A 132 -1.01 21.16 -6.03
N THR A 133 -0.31 22.27 -6.03
CA THR A 133 -0.71 23.47 -5.33
C THR A 133 -1.70 24.18 -6.26
N SER A 134 -2.95 24.06 -5.96
CA SER A 134 -4.12 24.82 -6.44
C SER A 134 -5.22 23.98 -7.05
N ALA A 135 -6.34 24.00 -6.35
CA ALA A 135 -7.71 23.98 -6.83
C ALA A 135 -7.93 23.60 -8.31
N ASP A 136 -8.35 22.35 -8.55
CA ASP A 136 -9.33 21.96 -9.56
C ASP A 136 -9.36 20.43 -9.70
N VAL A 137 -9.80 19.74 -8.64
CA VAL A 137 -10.31 18.36 -8.80
C VAL A 137 -11.77 18.49 -9.18
N GLN A 138 -12.04 18.72 -10.42
CA GLN A 138 -13.37 18.61 -10.99
C GLN A 138 -13.72 17.12 -11.06
N LEU A 139 -14.58 16.69 -10.15
CA LEU A 139 -15.16 15.34 -10.09
C LEU A 139 -16.15 15.18 -11.24
N SER A 140 -15.68 15.04 -12.47
CA SER A 140 -16.50 14.92 -13.68
C SER A 140 -17.24 13.59 -13.81
N TRP A 141 -16.94 12.60 -12.96
CA TRP A 141 -17.57 11.27 -13.01
C TRP A 141 -18.83 11.12 -12.14
N LEU A 142 -19.24 12.18 -11.41
CA LEU A 142 -20.47 12.18 -10.60
C LEU A 142 -21.70 12.73 -11.34
N ALA A 143 -21.58 13.11 -12.61
CA ALA A 143 -22.62 13.80 -13.35
C ALA A 143 -23.35 12.95 -14.41
N GLU A 144 -23.12 11.64 -14.48
CA GLU A 144 -23.87 10.78 -15.42
C GLU A 144 -24.53 9.62 -14.69
N SER A 145 -25.72 9.87 -14.21
CA SER A 145 -26.74 8.81 -14.03
C SER A 145 -28.10 9.40 -14.40
N PRO A 146 -28.84 8.72 -15.31
CA PRO A 146 -30.17 9.16 -15.77
C PRO A 146 -31.23 9.03 -14.66
#